data_529a96f27d19b68bba7a67212abf0aab
#
_entry.id   529a96f27d19b68bba7a67212abf0aab
#
_cell.length_a   1.000
_cell.length_b   1.000
_cell.length_c   1.000
_cell.angle_alpha   90.00
_cell.angle_beta   90.00
_cell.angle_gamma   90.00
#
_symmetry.space_group_name_H-M   'P 1'
#
loop_
_entity.id
_entity.type
_entity.pdbx_description
1 polymer ?
#
loop_
_entity_poly.entity_id
_entity_poly.type
_entity_poly.pdbx_seq_one_letter_code
_entity_poly.pdbx_strand_id
1 'polypeptide(L)'
;MKTVLITGAYRGLGLEVARQLADRGWKVIVTSRKVKQGANAAADIKKSSFLELDVLDDSSVANAAKQVPQLDVLINNAAIIAENDQDILTIRPELVGRTIAANALGALRVSQALAPLLLKSSSGRIVNVSSGAGQLSDMGTWSPAYAVSKATLNAITCLLAAALKDKGIAVNSVCPGWCRTEMGGQSAPRSVDEGASGIVWLAADAPQERTGLFWRDREVIPW
;
A
#
# COMPACT_ATOMS: atom_id res chain seq x y z
N MET A 1 15.61 9.87 -12.76
CA MET A 1 15.43 8.55 -12.08
C MET A 1 14.25 8.71 -11.14
N LYS A 2 13.23 7.84 -11.23
CA LYS A 2 12.04 7.92 -10.37
C LYS A 2 12.32 7.40 -8.97
N THR A 3 11.64 7.98 -7.97
CA THR A 3 11.73 7.59 -6.56
C THR A 3 10.40 7.07 -6.07
N VAL A 4 10.40 5.91 -5.42
CA VAL A 4 9.23 5.30 -4.79
C VAL A 4 9.45 5.08 -3.30
N LEU A 5 8.42 5.35 -2.48
CA LEU A 5 8.36 4.98 -1.08
C LEU A 5 7.31 3.90 -0.90
N ILE A 6 7.67 2.81 -0.19
CA ILE A 6 6.77 1.67 0.02
C ILE A 6 6.63 1.44 1.53
N THR A 7 5.40 1.53 2.04
CA THR A 7 5.15 1.29 3.47
C THR A 7 5.16 -0.20 3.79
N GLY A 8 5.83 -0.58 4.89
CA GLY A 8 5.90 -1.98 5.32
C GLY A 8 6.65 -2.91 4.36
N ALA A 9 7.68 -2.41 3.67
CA ALA A 9 8.40 -3.12 2.61
C ALA A 9 9.56 -4.02 3.09
N TYR A 10 9.64 -4.33 4.39
CA TYR A 10 10.73 -5.16 4.92
C TYR A 10 10.52 -6.66 4.72
N ARG A 11 9.36 -7.10 4.22
CA ARG A 11 9.01 -8.51 3.96
C ARG A 11 7.84 -8.62 2.96
N GLY A 12 7.57 -9.85 2.52
CA GLY A 12 6.40 -10.21 1.74
C GLY A 12 6.23 -9.39 0.47
N LEU A 13 4.99 -8.99 0.20
CA LEU A 13 4.62 -8.31 -1.04
C LEU A 13 5.36 -6.98 -1.22
N GLY A 14 5.44 -6.16 -0.17
CA GLY A 14 6.13 -4.87 -0.24
C GLY A 14 7.61 -5.00 -0.56
N LEU A 15 8.30 -6.04 -0.03
CA LEU A 15 9.69 -6.33 -0.34
C LEU A 15 9.87 -6.75 -1.80
N GLU A 16 8.97 -7.56 -2.31
CA GLU A 16 9.03 -7.99 -3.72
C GLU A 16 8.77 -6.84 -4.68
N VAL A 17 7.80 -5.99 -4.40
CA VAL A 17 7.56 -4.74 -5.16
C VAL A 17 8.81 -3.86 -5.15
N ALA A 18 9.49 -3.76 -4.00
CA ALA A 18 10.73 -2.99 -3.88
C ALA A 18 11.83 -3.54 -4.79
N ARG A 19 12.02 -4.87 -4.85
CA ARG A 19 12.98 -5.54 -5.74
C ARG A 19 12.66 -5.28 -7.21
N GLN A 20 11.42 -5.54 -7.63
CA GLN A 20 11.02 -5.36 -9.02
C GLN A 20 11.17 -3.90 -9.50
N LEU A 21 10.88 -2.91 -8.67
CA LEU A 21 11.08 -1.50 -9.02
C LEU A 21 12.57 -1.11 -9.03
N ALA A 22 13.37 -1.64 -8.12
CA ALA A 22 14.82 -1.43 -8.11
C ALA A 22 15.49 -2.01 -9.38
N ASP A 23 15.06 -3.19 -9.83
CA ASP A 23 15.55 -3.83 -11.05
C ASP A 23 15.19 -3.01 -12.31
N ARG A 24 14.10 -2.25 -12.27
CA ARG A 24 13.74 -1.25 -13.28
C ARG A 24 14.54 0.06 -13.17
N GLY A 25 15.50 0.13 -12.25
CA GLY A 25 16.40 1.26 -12.08
C GLY A 25 15.86 2.40 -11.21
N TRP A 26 14.77 2.18 -10.46
CA TRP A 26 14.18 3.18 -9.57
C TRP A 26 14.98 3.30 -8.27
N LYS A 27 14.92 4.47 -7.63
CA LYS A 27 15.34 4.66 -6.26
C LYS A 27 14.19 4.23 -5.33
N VAL A 28 14.45 3.26 -4.47
CA VAL A 28 13.42 2.68 -3.58
C VAL A 28 13.68 3.06 -2.14
N ILE A 29 12.66 3.61 -1.47
CA ILE A 29 12.68 3.88 -0.04
C ILE A 29 11.86 2.78 0.64
N VAL A 30 12.56 1.83 1.25
CA VAL A 30 11.97 0.74 2.04
C VAL A 30 11.62 1.29 3.42
N THR A 31 10.38 1.13 3.87
CA THR A 31 10.00 1.59 5.21
C THR A 31 9.50 0.47 6.10
N SER A 32 9.75 0.61 7.38
CA SER A 32 9.33 -0.31 8.44
C SER A 32 9.44 0.36 9.82
N ARG A 33 8.53 0.02 10.74
CA ARG A 33 8.69 0.32 12.17
C ARG A 33 9.73 -0.60 12.86
N LYS A 34 10.14 -1.68 12.19
CA LYS A 34 11.14 -2.63 12.68
C LYS A 34 12.49 -2.28 12.05
N VAL A 35 13.24 -1.38 12.70
CA VAL A 35 14.44 -0.76 12.18
C VAL A 35 15.46 -1.77 11.64
N LYS A 36 15.86 -2.76 12.45
CA LYS A 36 16.86 -3.77 12.04
C LYS A 36 16.41 -4.56 10.81
N GLN A 37 15.15 -5.00 10.78
CA GLN A 37 14.62 -5.78 9.66
C GLN A 37 14.48 -4.93 8.40
N GLY A 38 14.04 -3.68 8.53
CA GLY A 38 13.93 -2.76 7.41
C GLY A 38 15.30 -2.40 6.81
N ALA A 39 16.28 -2.13 7.64
CA ALA A 39 17.66 -1.85 7.20
C ALA A 39 18.29 -3.05 6.46
N ASN A 40 18.11 -4.28 6.97
CA ASN A 40 18.56 -5.49 6.30
C ASN A 40 17.88 -5.65 4.93
N ALA A 41 16.55 -5.50 4.89
CA ALA A 41 15.82 -5.62 3.64
C ALA A 41 16.27 -4.59 2.58
N ALA A 42 16.55 -3.37 3.00
CA ALA A 42 17.08 -2.36 2.10
C ALA A 42 18.50 -2.69 1.64
N ALA A 43 19.38 -3.21 2.49
CA ALA A 43 20.74 -3.56 2.13
C ALA A 43 20.82 -4.62 1.01
N ASP A 44 19.80 -5.50 0.92
CA ASP A 44 19.71 -6.56 -0.09
C ASP A 44 19.14 -6.07 -1.45
N ILE A 45 18.76 -4.80 -1.55
CA ILE A 45 18.16 -4.23 -2.78
C ILE A 45 19.04 -3.12 -3.33
N LYS A 46 19.42 -3.22 -4.60
CA LYS A 46 20.19 -2.17 -5.29
C LYS A 46 19.40 -0.85 -5.33
N LYS A 47 20.09 0.28 -5.18
CA LYS A 47 19.50 1.63 -5.24
C LYS A 47 18.38 1.85 -4.22
N SER A 48 18.41 1.17 -3.09
CA SER A 48 17.46 1.37 -2.02
C SER A 48 18.07 2.08 -0.82
N SER A 49 17.19 2.63 0.01
CA SER A 49 17.49 3.18 1.32
C SER A 49 16.42 2.76 2.31
N PHE A 50 16.78 2.66 3.58
CA PHE A 50 15.82 2.41 4.66
C PHE A 50 15.38 3.73 5.30
N LEU A 51 14.11 3.80 5.66
CA LEU A 51 13.53 4.88 6.44
C LEU A 51 12.57 4.29 7.49
N GLU A 52 12.79 4.64 8.76
CA GLU A 52 11.87 4.23 9.82
C GLU A 52 10.52 4.92 9.66
N LEU A 53 9.45 4.13 9.69
CA LEU A 53 8.09 4.63 9.56
C LEU A 53 7.10 3.70 10.26
N ASP A 54 6.38 4.23 11.26
CA ASP A 54 5.16 3.64 11.80
C ASP A 54 3.96 4.45 11.29
N VAL A 55 3.10 3.80 10.51
CA VAL A 55 1.91 4.43 9.91
C VAL A 55 0.84 4.81 10.95
N LEU A 56 0.96 4.30 12.18
CA LEU A 56 0.07 4.62 13.29
C LEU A 56 0.53 5.84 14.11
N ASP A 57 1.76 6.31 13.92
CA ASP A 57 2.36 7.40 14.68
C ASP A 57 2.53 8.65 13.81
N ASP A 58 1.80 9.71 14.13
CA ASP A 58 1.85 11.00 13.42
C ASP A 58 3.25 11.60 13.44
N SER A 59 3.97 11.47 14.55
CA SER A 59 5.34 11.99 14.69
C SER A 59 6.32 11.22 13.81
N SER A 60 6.18 9.88 13.76
CA SER A 60 6.98 9.02 12.89
C SER A 60 6.75 9.37 11.41
N VAL A 61 5.49 9.54 11.01
CA VAL A 61 5.14 9.92 9.63
C VAL A 61 5.67 11.30 9.26
N ALA A 62 5.51 12.30 10.15
CA ALA A 62 6.01 13.64 9.93
C ALA A 62 7.54 13.69 9.82
N ASN A 63 8.24 12.94 10.66
CA ASN A 63 9.70 12.83 10.63
C ASN A 63 10.20 12.11 9.36
N ALA A 64 9.50 11.06 8.95
CA ALA A 64 9.80 10.36 7.71
C ALA A 64 9.64 11.29 6.49
N ALA A 65 8.55 12.05 6.42
CA ALA A 65 8.29 12.97 5.31
C ALA A 65 9.38 14.03 5.15
N LYS A 66 9.98 14.53 6.26
CA LYS A 66 11.10 15.50 6.23
C LYS A 66 12.38 14.91 5.64
N GLN A 67 12.58 13.60 5.72
CA GLN A 67 13.78 12.92 5.26
C GLN A 67 13.71 12.47 3.79
N VAL A 68 12.51 12.53 3.17
CA VAL A 68 12.32 12.17 1.75
C VAL A 68 12.60 13.42 0.90
N PRO A 69 13.68 13.46 0.11
CA PRO A 69 14.03 14.66 -0.67
C PRO A 69 13.17 14.82 -1.92
N GLN A 70 12.71 13.69 -2.49
CA GLN A 70 11.94 13.63 -3.73
C GLN A 70 11.08 12.38 -3.74
N LEU A 71 9.87 12.47 -4.28
CA LEU A 71 8.96 11.33 -4.39
C LEU A 71 8.12 11.42 -5.66
N ASP A 72 8.11 10.34 -6.43
CA ASP A 72 7.25 10.20 -7.62
C ASP A 72 6.09 9.25 -7.34
N VAL A 73 6.30 8.21 -6.54
CA VAL A 73 5.26 7.21 -6.23
C VAL A 73 5.26 6.87 -4.75
N LEU A 74 4.07 6.88 -4.16
CA LEU A 74 3.80 6.31 -2.85
C LEU A 74 3.03 4.99 -3.01
N ILE A 75 3.54 3.91 -2.40
CA ILE A 75 2.83 2.63 -2.30
C ILE A 75 2.48 2.38 -0.84
N ASN A 76 1.19 2.50 -0.50
CA ASN A 76 0.65 2.16 0.80
C ASN A 76 0.39 0.65 0.84
N ASN A 77 1.39 -0.10 1.31
CA ASN A 77 1.35 -1.55 1.42
C ASN A 77 1.22 -2.04 2.87
N ALA A 78 1.65 -1.25 3.87
CA ALA A 78 1.57 -1.64 5.27
C ALA A 78 0.13 -2.02 5.68
N ALA A 79 -0.03 -3.22 6.21
CA ALA A 79 -1.33 -3.72 6.68
C ALA A 79 -1.14 -4.78 7.77
N ILE A 80 -2.21 -4.99 8.54
CA ILE A 80 -2.34 -6.07 9.50
C ILE A 80 -3.61 -6.87 9.22
N ILE A 81 -3.59 -8.16 9.56
CA ILE A 81 -4.79 -8.97 9.85
C ILE A 81 -4.75 -9.22 11.36
N ALA A 82 -5.86 -8.97 12.04
CA ALA A 82 -5.95 -9.17 13.47
C ALA A 82 -6.12 -10.66 13.80
N GLU A 83 -5.56 -11.09 14.92
CA GLU A 83 -5.87 -12.40 15.49
C GLU A 83 -7.35 -12.45 15.89
N ASN A 84 -8.01 -13.60 15.73
CA ASN A 84 -9.44 -13.82 16.01
C ASN A 84 -10.41 -12.94 15.19
N ASP A 85 -10.02 -12.53 14.00
CA ASP A 85 -10.86 -11.83 13.03
C ASP A 85 -11.68 -12.84 12.21
N GLN A 86 -12.68 -13.49 12.83
CA GLN A 86 -13.37 -14.65 12.24
C GLN A 86 -14.88 -14.46 12.02
N ASP A 87 -15.57 -13.76 12.90
CA ASP A 87 -17.03 -13.68 12.86
C ASP A 87 -17.52 -12.26 13.16
N ILE A 88 -18.27 -11.69 12.22
CA ILE A 88 -18.81 -10.34 12.33
C ILE A 88 -19.81 -10.18 13.47
N LEU A 89 -20.51 -11.26 13.87
CA LEU A 89 -21.52 -11.21 14.93
C LEU A 89 -20.90 -11.17 16.33
N THR A 90 -19.65 -11.60 16.48
CA THR A 90 -18.97 -11.73 17.77
C THR A 90 -17.70 -10.92 17.89
N ILE A 91 -17.19 -10.37 16.78
CA ILE A 91 -15.99 -9.55 16.79
C ILE A 91 -16.16 -8.28 17.63
N ARG A 92 -15.14 -7.97 18.43
CA ARG A 92 -15.15 -6.74 19.22
C ARG A 92 -14.95 -5.51 18.33
N PRO A 93 -15.80 -4.46 18.43
CA PRO A 93 -15.66 -3.23 17.63
C PRO A 93 -14.28 -2.57 17.72
N GLU A 94 -13.60 -2.71 18.87
CA GLU A 94 -12.25 -2.16 19.07
C GLU A 94 -11.22 -2.83 18.14
N LEU A 95 -11.40 -4.12 17.82
CA LEU A 95 -10.54 -4.84 16.89
C LEU A 95 -10.72 -4.30 15.46
N VAL A 96 -11.98 -4.05 15.08
CA VAL A 96 -12.32 -3.40 13.80
C VAL A 96 -11.67 -2.01 13.74
N GLY A 97 -11.84 -1.19 14.78
CA GLY A 97 -11.25 0.15 14.86
C GLY A 97 -9.73 0.15 14.73
N ARG A 98 -9.03 -0.76 15.42
CA ARG A 98 -7.57 -0.92 15.33
C ARG A 98 -7.12 -1.31 13.92
N THR A 99 -7.87 -2.21 13.26
CA THR A 99 -7.55 -2.67 11.91
C THR A 99 -7.76 -1.57 10.88
N ILE A 100 -8.84 -0.79 11.01
CA ILE A 100 -9.08 0.41 10.19
C ILE A 100 -7.95 1.44 10.42
N ALA A 101 -7.57 1.71 11.67
CA ALA A 101 -6.52 2.66 12.00
C ALA A 101 -5.19 2.31 11.29
N ALA A 102 -4.80 1.02 11.27
CA ALA A 102 -3.58 0.57 10.63
C ALA A 102 -3.69 0.57 9.09
N ASN A 103 -4.75 -0.07 8.55
CA ASN A 103 -4.81 -0.41 7.13
C ASN A 103 -5.36 0.72 6.24
N ALA A 104 -6.17 1.61 6.80
CA ALA A 104 -6.82 2.68 6.07
C ALA A 104 -6.36 4.07 6.53
N LEU A 105 -6.50 4.41 7.82
CA LEU A 105 -6.10 5.72 8.32
C LEU A 105 -4.58 5.91 8.29
N GLY A 106 -3.79 4.84 8.49
CA GLY A 106 -2.34 4.87 8.30
C GLY A 106 -1.95 5.26 6.87
N ALA A 107 -2.61 4.65 5.87
CA ALA A 107 -2.40 5.00 4.46
C ALA A 107 -2.80 6.45 4.15
N LEU A 108 -3.92 6.94 4.71
CA LEU A 108 -4.34 8.33 4.59
C LEU A 108 -3.31 9.29 5.17
N ARG A 109 -2.85 9.03 6.41
CA ARG A 109 -1.84 9.82 7.11
C ARG A 109 -0.55 9.96 6.31
N VAL A 110 -0.03 8.85 5.81
CA VAL A 110 1.19 8.86 4.98
C VAL A 110 0.95 9.59 3.65
N SER A 111 -0.20 9.39 3.02
CA SER A 111 -0.56 10.08 1.79
C SER A 111 -0.64 11.59 1.97
N GLN A 112 -1.24 12.06 3.06
CA GLN A 112 -1.31 13.49 3.39
C GLN A 112 0.06 14.10 3.64
N ALA A 113 0.92 13.43 4.40
CA ALA A 113 2.25 13.92 4.72
C ALA A 113 3.18 13.99 3.50
N LEU A 114 3.04 13.07 2.54
CA LEU A 114 3.88 12.98 1.36
C LEU A 114 3.26 13.65 0.11
N ALA A 115 1.99 14.05 0.15
CA ALA A 115 1.33 14.74 -0.97
C ALA A 115 2.10 15.97 -1.48
N PRO A 116 2.70 16.83 -0.62
CA PRO A 116 3.50 17.97 -1.10
C PRO A 116 4.70 17.59 -1.96
N LEU A 117 5.28 16.39 -1.77
CA LEU A 117 6.36 15.87 -2.60
C LEU A 117 5.84 15.31 -3.92
N LEU A 118 4.74 14.56 -3.87
CA LEU A 118 4.09 14.02 -5.07
C LEU A 118 3.61 15.14 -6.01
N LEU A 119 3.16 16.27 -5.47
CA LEU A 119 2.76 17.46 -6.24
C LEU A 119 3.91 18.11 -7.03
N LYS A 120 5.17 17.82 -6.67
CA LYS A 120 6.36 18.29 -7.40
C LYS A 120 6.78 17.36 -8.52
N SER A 121 6.22 16.14 -8.56
CA SER A 121 6.50 15.16 -9.59
C SER A 121 5.65 15.41 -10.83
N SER A 122 6.24 15.27 -12.01
CA SER A 122 5.49 15.33 -13.28
C SER A 122 4.58 14.11 -13.53
N SER A 123 4.68 13.08 -12.69
CA SER A 123 3.91 11.83 -12.81
C SER A 123 3.59 11.23 -11.43
N GLY A 124 3.17 12.07 -10.50
CA GLY A 124 2.87 11.66 -9.11
C GLY A 124 1.80 10.57 -9.04
N ARG A 125 2.03 9.53 -8.22
CA ARG A 125 1.09 8.43 -8.03
C ARG A 125 0.97 8.01 -6.57
N ILE A 126 -0.24 7.58 -6.20
CA ILE A 126 -0.50 6.86 -4.95
C ILE A 126 -1.12 5.51 -5.31
N VAL A 127 -0.51 4.43 -4.88
CA VAL A 127 -1.02 3.07 -5.04
C VAL A 127 -1.36 2.50 -3.68
N ASN A 128 -2.63 2.27 -3.43
CA ASN A 128 -3.13 1.68 -2.20
C ASN A 128 -3.29 0.16 -2.38
N VAL A 129 -2.51 -0.63 -1.67
CA VAL A 129 -2.61 -2.10 -1.71
C VAL A 129 -3.83 -2.53 -0.89
N SER A 130 -4.93 -2.74 -1.60
CA SER A 130 -6.20 -3.18 -1.05
C SER A 130 -6.34 -4.72 -1.14
N SER A 131 -7.56 -5.21 -1.21
CA SER A 131 -7.88 -6.64 -1.28
C SER A 131 -9.27 -6.83 -1.88
N GLY A 132 -9.51 -7.97 -2.52
CA GLY A 132 -10.86 -8.40 -2.88
C GLY A 132 -11.80 -8.51 -1.67
N ALA A 133 -11.27 -8.76 -0.47
CA ALA A 133 -12.07 -8.73 0.75
C ALA A 133 -12.72 -7.36 1.03
N GLY A 134 -12.16 -6.27 0.50
CA GLY A 134 -12.73 -4.92 0.61
C GLY A 134 -13.67 -4.54 -0.55
N GLN A 135 -13.99 -5.46 -1.44
CA GLN A 135 -14.91 -5.26 -2.56
C GLN A 135 -16.35 -5.38 -2.07
N LEU A 136 -17.08 -4.27 -2.00
CA LEU A 136 -18.46 -4.25 -1.45
C LEU A 136 -19.43 -5.08 -2.27
N SER A 137 -19.23 -5.13 -3.60
CA SER A 137 -20.08 -5.89 -4.51
C SER A 137 -19.96 -7.41 -4.37
N ASP A 138 -18.91 -7.91 -3.69
CA ASP A 138 -18.61 -9.34 -3.51
C ASP A 138 -18.01 -9.61 -2.12
N MET A 139 -18.52 -8.91 -1.09
CA MET A 139 -18.02 -9.02 0.26
C MET A 139 -18.49 -10.30 0.94
N GLY A 140 -17.57 -11.20 1.25
CA GLY A 140 -17.84 -12.43 2.00
C GLY A 140 -17.69 -12.25 3.52
N THR A 141 -17.70 -13.36 4.24
CA THR A 141 -17.61 -13.39 5.72
C THR A 141 -16.19 -13.53 6.25
N TRP A 142 -15.19 -13.67 5.38
CA TRP A 142 -13.79 -13.88 5.79
C TRP A 142 -13.18 -12.60 6.37
N SER A 143 -12.58 -12.72 7.56
CA SER A 143 -11.83 -11.64 8.24
C SER A 143 -12.55 -10.29 8.23
N PRO A 144 -13.69 -10.15 8.94
CA PRO A 144 -14.55 -8.96 8.84
C PRO A 144 -13.85 -7.64 9.20
N ALA A 145 -12.96 -7.59 10.20
CA ALA A 145 -12.21 -6.37 10.50
C ALA A 145 -11.26 -5.99 9.36
N TYR A 146 -10.59 -6.97 8.76
CA TYR A 146 -9.74 -6.75 7.60
C TYR A 146 -10.56 -6.29 6.39
N ALA A 147 -11.69 -6.97 6.10
CA ALA A 147 -12.58 -6.61 5.00
C ALA A 147 -13.08 -5.17 5.12
N VAL A 148 -13.62 -4.78 6.28
CA VAL A 148 -14.05 -3.40 6.55
C VAL A 148 -12.91 -2.40 6.40
N SER A 149 -11.69 -2.73 6.88
CA SER A 149 -10.54 -1.84 6.73
C SER A 149 -10.14 -1.63 5.28
N LYS A 150 -10.24 -2.67 4.43
CA LYS A 150 -9.92 -2.55 3.00
C LYS A 150 -11.02 -1.84 2.21
N ALA A 151 -12.29 -2.00 2.57
CA ALA A 151 -13.38 -1.17 2.05
C ALA A 151 -13.19 0.32 2.42
N THR A 152 -12.79 0.60 3.66
CA THR A 152 -12.44 1.96 4.10
C THR A 152 -11.27 2.53 3.29
N LEU A 153 -10.22 1.74 3.03
CA LEU A 153 -9.09 2.15 2.18
C LEU A 153 -9.54 2.45 0.75
N ASN A 154 -10.48 1.67 0.21
CA ASN A 154 -11.07 1.91 -1.10
C ASN A 154 -11.84 3.24 -1.15
N ALA A 155 -12.65 3.55 -0.14
CA ALA A 155 -13.33 4.84 -0.02
C ALA A 155 -12.32 6.02 0.06
N ILE A 156 -11.26 5.88 0.87
CA ILE A 156 -10.16 6.86 0.95
C ILE A 156 -9.48 7.04 -0.41
N THR A 157 -9.29 5.96 -1.17
CA THR A 157 -8.73 6.03 -2.53
C THR A 157 -9.57 6.88 -3.45
N CYS A 158 -10.89 6.70 -3.46
CA CYS A 158 -11.82 7.51 -4.25
C CYS A 158 -11.74 9.00 -3.88
N LEU A 159 -11.74 9.30 -2.58
CA LEU A 159 -11.66 10.69 -2.09
C LEU A 159 -10.33 11.36 -2.43
N LEU A 160 -9.21 10.65 -2.24
CA LEU A 160 -7.88 11.15 -2.62
C LEU A 160 -7.77 11.34 -4.14
N ALA A 161 -8.31 10.43 -4.93
CA ALA A 161 -8.33 10.54 -6.38
C ALA A 161 -9.11 11.79 -6.83
N ALA A 162 -10.30 12.02 -6.27
CA ALA A 162 -11.09 13.21 -6.57
C ALA A 162 -10.36 14.52 -6.21
N ALA A 163 -9.72 14.57 -5.03
CA ALA A 163 -9.00 15.74 -4.53
C ALA A 163 -7.70 16.05 -5.31
N LEU A 164 -7.09 15.04 -5.94
CA LEU A 164 -5.77 15.14 -6.57
C LEU A 164 -5.80 15.05 -8.10
N LYS A 165 -6.97 14.76 -8.71
CA LYS A 165 -7.15 14.62 -10.17
C LYS A 165 -6.66 15.84 -10.93
N ASP A 166 -7.15 17.02 -10.57
CA ASP A 166 -6.80 18.29 -11.26
C ASP A 166 -5.35 18.73 -10.96
N LYS A 167 -4.68 18.06 -10.04
CA LYS A 167 -3.27 18.26 -9.71
C LYS A 167 -2.34 17.26 -10.43
N GLY A 168 -2.89 16.43 -11.31
CA GLY A 168 -2.12 15.49 -12.12
C GLY A 168 -1.59 14.27 -11.35
N ILE A 169 -2.10 13.98 -10.14
CA ILE A 169 -1.71 12.80 -9.36
C ILE A 169 -2.74 11.69 -9.56
N ALA A 170 -2.29 10.53 -10.01
CA ALA A 170 -3.13 9.33 -10.10
C ALA A 170 -3.17 8.59 -8.76
N VAL A 171 -4.39 8.28 -8.27
CA VAL A 171 -4.59 7.52 -7.04
C VAL A 171 -5.48 6.32 -7.32
N ASN A 172 -4.98 5.11 -7.05
CA ASN A 172 -5.70 3.87 -7.34
C ASN A 172 -5.53 2.85 -6.22
N SER A 173 -6.52 1.96 -6.07
CA SER A 173 -6.43 0.74 -5.28
C SER A 173 -6.04 -0.44 -6.15
N VAL A 174 -5.32 -1.41 -5.59
CA VAL A 174 -4.99 -2.68 -6.24
C VAL A 174 -5.23 -3.87 -5.32
N CYS A 175 -5.88 -4.91 -5.84
CA CYS A 175 -5.95 -6.23 -5.22
C CYS A 175 -4.84 -7.12 -5.81
N PRO A 176 -3.84 -7.54 -5.03
CA PRO A 176 -2.77 -8.42 -5.51
C PRO A 176 -3.22 -9.87 -5.69
N GLY A 177 -4.44 -10.20 -5.29
CA GLY A 177 -4.90 -11.58 -5.11
C GLY A 177 -4.41 -12.20 -3.81
N TRP A 178 -4.65 -13.51 -3.63
CA TRP A 178 -4.20 -14.25 -2.46
C TRP A 178 -2.80 -14.82 -2.70
N CYS A 179 -1.79 -14.21 -2.05
CA CYS A 179 -0.37 -14.46 -2.30
C CYS A 179 0.30 -15.20 -1.14
N ARG A 180 1.26 -16.08 -1.45
CA ARG A 180 2.09 -16.83 -0.48
C ARG A 180 3.04 -15.90 0.25
N THR A 181 2.54 -15.27 1.30
CA THR A 181 3.26 -14.41 2.25
C THR A 181 3.03 -14.94 3.66
N GLU A 182 3.71 -14.37 4.66
CA GLU A 182 3.40 -14.66 6.06
C GLU A 182 1.94 -14.36 6.41
N MET A 183 1.35 -13.33 5.81
CA MET A 183 -0.06 -12.97 5.98
C MET A 183 -1.01 -13.92 5.25
N GLY A 184 -0.67 -14.31 4.02
CA GLY A 184 -1.55 -15.13 3.18
C GLY A 184 -1.43 -16.64 3.40
N GLY A 185 -0.36 -17.08 4.07
CA GLY A 185 -0.08 -18.51 4.31
C GLY A 185 0.47 -19.24 3.08
N GLN A 186 0.91 -20.48 3.30
CA GLN A 186 1.55 -21.29 2.25
C GLN A 186 0.55 -21.86 1.23
N SER A 187 -0.71 -21.99 1.61
CA SER A 187 -1.79 -22.49 0.73
C SER A 187 -2.28 -21.50 -0.32
N ALA A 188 -1.80 -20.25 -0.27
CA ALA A 188 -2.19 -19.25 -1.24
C ALA A 188 -1.76 -19.66 -2.67
N PRO A 189 -2.64 -19.50 -3.68
CA PRO A 189 -2.36 -19.97 -5.04
C PRO A 189 -1.29 -19.15 -5.76
N ARG A 190 -1.21 -17.84 -5.46
CA ARG A 190 -0.28 -16.93 -6.14
C ARG A 190 1.08 -16.88 -5.47
N SER A 191 2.13 -16.78 -6.26
CA SER A 191 3.45 -16.38 -5.78
C SER A 191 3.46 -14.91 -5.35
N VAL A 192 4.48 -14.53 -4.58
CA VAL A 192 4.67 -13.13 -4.18
C VAL A 192 5.00 -12.26 -5.39
N ASP A 193 5.77 -12.81 -6.34
CA ASP A 193 6.14 -12.17 -7.60
C ASP A 193 4.92 -11.84 -8.46
N GLU A 194 4.02 -12.81 -8.66
CA GLU A 194 2.76 -12.59 -9.39
C GLU A 194 1.89 -11.51 -8.74
N GLY A 195 1.77 -11.53 -7.41
CA GLY A 195 1.00 -10.51 -6.69
C GLY A 195 1.63 -9.12 -6.77
N ALA A 196 2.96 -9.03 -6.77
CA ALA A 196 3.69 -7.76 -6.89
C ALA A 196 3.53 -7.14 -8.29
N SER A 197 3.41 -7.94 -9.35
CA SER A 197 3.40 -7.46 -10.74
C SER A 197 2.32 -6.42 -11.03
N GLY A 198 1.10 -6.60 -10.47
CA GLY A 198 0.00 -5.64 -10.62
C GLY A 198 0.26 -4.32 -9.92
N ILE A 199 0.90 -4.36 -8.75
CA ILE A 199 1.29 -3.16 -7.98
C ILE A 199 2.37 -2.39 -8.74
N VAL A 200 3.39 -3.10 -9.23
CA VAL A 200 4.48 -2.53 -10.04
C VAL A 200 3.96 -1.90 -11.31
N TRP A 201 3.03 -2.56 -12.00
CA TRP A 201 2.39 -2.00 -13.19
C TRP A 201 1.65 -0.69 -12.90
N LEU A 202 0.86 -0.63 -11.83
CA LEU A 202 0.18 0.61 -11.42
C LEU A 202 1.17 1.73 -11.07
N ALA A 203 2.27 1.39 -10.42
CA ALA A 203 3.29 2.34 -10.03
C ALA A 203 4.06 2.91 -11.24
N ALA A 204 4.35 2.07 -12.25
CA ALA A 204 5.31 2.39 -13.30
C ALA A 204 4.69 2.65 -14.67
N ASP A 205 3.69 1.86 -15.07
CA ASP A 205 3.29 1.68 -16.46
C ASP A 205 1.84 2.09 -16.74
N ALA A 206 0.94 2.10 -15.72
CA ALA A 206 -0.46 2.44 -15.92
C ALA A 206 -0.63 3.86 -16.49
N PRO A 207 -1.62 4.11 -17.37
CA PRO A 207 -1.89 5.45 -17.88
C PRO A 207 -2.18 6.45 -16.76
N GLN A 208 -1.59 7.65 -16.82
CA GLN A 208 -1.66 8.65 -15.74
C GLN A 208 -3.08 9.18 -15.50
N GLU A 209 -3.88 9.22 -16.54
CA GLU A 209 -5.27 9.67 -16.49
C GLU A 209 -6.22 8.67 -15.82
N ARG A 210 -5.80 7.42 -15.64
CA ARG A 210 -6.57 6.39 -14.96
C ARG A 210 -6.42 6.54 -13.45
N THR A 211 -7.38 7.19 -12.81
CA THR A 211 -7.38 7.50 -11.37
C THR A 211 -8.75 7.21 -10.75
N GLY A 212 -8.79 6.90 -9.46
CA GLY A 212 -10.03 6.59 -8.74
C GLY A 212 -10.60 5.22 -9.10
N LEU A 213 -9.73 4.24 -9.39
CA LEU A 213 -10.14 2.92 -9.85
C LEU A 213 -9.57 1.83 -8.94
N PHE A 214 -10.28 0.69 -8.92
CA PHE A 214 -9.84 -0.52 -8.24
C PHE A 214 -9.39 -1.56 -9.28
N TRP A 215 -8.19 -2.11 -9.10
CA TRP A 215 -7.51 -2.93 -10.08
C TRP A 215 -7.19 -4.33 -9.55
N ARG A 216 -7.29 -5.33 -10.42
CA ARG A 216 -6.72 -6.68 -10.26
C ARG A 216 -6.24 -7.16 -11.63
N ASP A 217 -5.02 -7.69 -11.68
CA ASP A 217 -4.44 -8.24 -12.92
C ASP A 217 -4.47 -7.27 -14.13
N ARG A 218 -4.28 -5.97 -13.84
CA ARG A 218 -4.31 -4.84 -14.80
C ARG A 218 -5.71 -4.55 -15.37
N GLU A 219 -6.74 -5.15 -14.83
CA GLU A 219 -8.13 -4.89 -15.16
C GLU A 219 -8.84 -4.14 -14.04
N VAL A 220 -9.80 -3.31 -14.41
CA VAL A 220 -10.63 -2.60 -13.43
C VAL A 220 -11.69 -3.57 -12.90
N ILE A 221 -11.77 -3.65 -11.59
CA ILE A 221 -12.79 -4.45 -10.90
C ILE A 221 -13.76 -3.54 -10.14
N PRO A 222 -14.98 -3.98 -9.84
CA PRO A 222 -15.94 -3.23 -9.02
C PRO A 222 -15.37 -2.94 -7.60
N TRP A 223 -15.90 -1.87 -7.01
CA TRP A 223 -15.62 -1.51 -5.62
C TRP A 223 -16.31 -2.45 -4.62
#